data_07f2007af7e6d249cc36a8f2035cf8ba
#
_entry.id   07f2007af7e6d249cc36a8f2035cf8ba
#
_cell.length_a   1.000
_cell.length_b   1.000
_cell.length_c   1.000
_cell.angle_alpha   90.00
_cell.angle_beta   90.00
_cell.angle_gamma   90.00
#
_symmetry.space_group_name_H-M   'P 1'
#
loop_
_entity.id
_entity.type
_entity.pdbx_description
1 polymer ?
#
loop_
_entity_poly.entity_id
_entity_poly.type
_entity_poly.pdbx_seq_one_letter_code
_entity_poly.pdbx_strand_id
1 'polypeptide(L)'
;MHSVSRGLLAVAMAMSWQSIQGGVTAPDGFEAAGIVAGLKPSGRRDLAMLLAPALAVCAGTFTRSVVRAACVDLCSDRLSSSGGRARAVLINSGQANACTGDRGLVDSQRATQVLADHLGLDPESVLICSTGVIGVPIPMPTLLAGLGPLIDALGEDGGGAAAQAILTTDLVDKQVALEADLGGQRVRIGGMAKGSGMIHPDMATMLGFFSCDAGVDACIWQGMVRRAVQRSFNAITVGGDTSTNDTVLAFAAGDPLAEQHHPALEQGLTHAMQQLAQAIARDGEGATCLIEVPVSYTHLTLPTILLV
;
A
#
# COMPACT_ATOMS: atom_id res chain seq x y z
N MET A 1 40.75 19.15 -42.43
CA MET A 1 40.20 17.80 -42.23
C MET A 1 40.26 17.50 -40.75
N HIS A 2 39.16 17.53 -40.06
CA HIS A 2 38.70 16.64 -38.98
C HIS A 2 37.47 17.31 -38.36
N SER A 3 36.35 17.03 -38.99
CA SER A 3 35.04 17.16 -38.38
C SER A 3 34.90 15.99 -37.41
N VAL A 4 34.95 16.24 -36.12
CA VAL A 4 34.59 15.26 -35.11
C VAL A 4 33.31 15.73 -34.48
N SER A 5 32.25 15.08 -34.93
CA SER A 5 31.05 14.67 -34.22
C SER A 5 30.73 15.43 -32.93
N ARG A 6 29.95 16.50 -33.04
CA ARG A 6 29.06 17.01 -31.98
C ARG A 6 27.78 16.17 -31.99
N GLY A 7 27.89 14.94 -31.52
CA GLY A 7 26.75 14.04 -31.37
C GLY A 7 26.76 13.45 -29.99
N LEU A 8 25.66 13.56 -29.32
CA LEU A 8 25.23 12.88 -28.07
C LEU A 8 25.97 13.31 -26.77
N LEU A 9 25.73 14.54 -26.34
CA LEU A 9 25.48 14.81 -24.96
C LEU A 9 23.98 15.22 -24.87
N ALA A 10 23.09 14.27 -25.11
CA ALA A 10 21.78 14.32 -24.53
C ALA A 10 22.01 14.19 -23.02
N VAL A 11 22.02 15.32 -22.34
CA VAL A 11 21.90 15.40 -20.89
C VAL A 11 20.63 14.63 -20.58
N ALA A 12 20.78 13.41 -20.07
CA ALA A 12 19.72 12.74 -19.35
C ALA A 12 19.43 13.68 -18.17
N MET A 13 18.47 14.59 -18.35
CA MET A 13 17.88 15.27 -17.21
C MET A 13 17.39 14.15 -16.32
N ALA A 14 18.06 13.97 -15.19
CA ALA A 14 17.63 13.02 -14.19
C ALA A 14 16.18 13.41 -13.88
N MET A 15 15.24 12.58 -14.31
CA MET A 15 13.81 12.76 -13.99
C MET A 15 13.71 12.73 -12.48
N SER A 16 13.51 13.88 -11.86
CA SER A 16 13.47 14.00 -10.39
C SER A 16 12.03 13.94 -9.93
N TRP A 17 11.70 12.91 -9.19
CA TRP A 17 10.48 12.85 -8.41
C TRP A 17 10.54 13.89 -7.29
N GLN A 18 9.54 14.75 -7.22
CA GLN A 18 9.43 15.81 -6.21
C GLN A 18 8.40 15.41 -5.16
N SER A 19 8.71 15.66 -3.88
CA SER A 19 7.74 15.48 -2.81
C SER A 19 6.67 16.56 -2.89
N ILE A 20 5.41 16.12 -2.79
CA ILE A 20 4.23 16.98 -2.75
C ILE A 20 3.37 16.67 -1.52
N GLN A 21 2.35 17.47 -1.27
CA GLN A 21 1.35 17.19 -0.22
C GLN A 21 0.29 16.19 -0.72
N GLY A 22 -0.36 15.43 0.20
CA GLY A 22 -1.58 14.70 -0.10
C GLY A 22 -1.60 13.20 0.26
N GLY A 23 -0.47 12.52 0.43
CA GLY A 23 -0.50 11.09 0.78
C GLY A 23 -1.15 10.23 -0.30
N VAL A 24 -1.93 9.20 0.09
CA VAL A 24 -2.52 8.21 -0.83
C VAL A 24 -3.58 8.79 -1.77
N THR A 25 -4.10 9.97 -1.52
CA THR A 25 -5.07 10.67 -2.38
C THR A 25 -4.44 11.75 -3.26
N ALA A 26 -3.11 11.90 -3.26
CA ALA A 26 -2.42 12.87 -4.12
C ALA A 26 -2.57 12.64 -5.63
N PRO A 27 -2.63 11.39 -6.15
CA PRO A 27 -2.99 11.12 -7.54
C PRO A 27 -4.43 11.46 -7.84
N ASP A 28 -4.68 12.01 -9.02
CA ASP A 28 -5.98 12.53 -9.43
C ASP A 28 -7.09 11.45 -9.39
N GLY A 29 -8.23 11.82 -8.81
CA GLY A 29 -9.44 11.00 -8.74
C GLY A 29 -9.46 9.88 -7.69
N PHE A 30 -8.40 9.73 -6.89
CA PHE A 30 -8.42 8.82 -5.75
C PHE A 30 -9.05 9.50 -4.55
N GLU A 31 -9.97 8.80 -3.90
CA GLU A 31 -10.63 9.25 -2.67
C GLU A 31 -10.32 8.28 -1.52
N ALA A 32 -10.26 8.81 -0.32
CA ALA A 32 -10.09 8.00 0.87
C ALA A 32 -10.96 8.52 2.03
N ALA A 33 -11.16 7.69 3.01
CA ALA A 33 -11.79 8.05 4.27
C ALA A 33 -11.18 7.28 5.43
N GLY A 34 -11.26 7.86 6.62
CA GLY A 34 -10.90 7.18 7.86
C GLY A 34 -11.75 7.70 9.01
N ILE A 35 -12.45 6.80 9.71
CA ILE A 35 -13.40 7.15 10.77
C ILE A 35 -13.12 6.37 12.06
N VAL A 36 -13.83 6.78 13.12
CA VAL A 36 -14.01 6.01 14.35
C VAL A 36 -15.29 5.20 14.20
N ALA A 37 -15.18 3.91 13.92
CA ALA A 37 -16.33 3.01 13.87
C ALA A 37 -16.60 2.33 15.22
N GLY A 38 -15.64 2.33 16.14
CA GLY A 38 -15.74 1.69 17.46
C GLY A 38 -15.17 0.26 17.50
N LEU A 39 -14.29 -0.06 16.56
CA LEU A 39 -13.58 -1.35 16.52
C LEU A 39 -12.43 -1.41 17.53
N LYS A 40 -11.82 -0.24 17.85
CA LYS A 40 -10.79 -0.09 18.87
C LYS A 40 -11.35 0.44 20.18
N PRO A 41 -11.03 -0.17 21.32
CA PRO A 41 -11.43 0.36 22.64
C PRO A 41 -10.87 1.76 22.92
N SER A 42 -9.78 2.16 22.23
CA SER A 42 -9.12 3.46 22.43
C SER A 42 -9.92 4.66 21.90
N GLY A 43 -10.99 4.46 21.13
CA GLY A 43 -11.74 5.53 20.48
C GLY A 43 -10.99 6.24 19.36
N ARG A 44 -9.78 5.77 18.98
CA ARG A 44 -9.06 6.26 17.80
C ARG A 44 -9.73 5.77 16.51
N ARG A 45 -9.45 6.43 15.38
CA ARG A 45 -9.89 5.97 14.05
C ARG A 45 -9.48 4.51 13.83
N ASP A 46 -10.37 3.71 13.23
CA ASP A 46 -10.22 2.25 13.15
C ASP A 46 -10.83 1.61 11.90
N LEU A 47 -11.50 2.40 11.06
CA LEU A 47 -12.04 1.95 9.79
C LEU A 47 -11.65 2.94 8.71
N ALA A 48 -11.04 2.45 7.62
CA ALA A 48 -10.61 3.25 6.48
C ALA A 48 -11.05 2.63 5.16
N MET A 49 -11.08 3.44 4.12
CA MET A 49 -11.26 3.01 2.73
C MET A 49 -10.39 3.85 1.80
N LEU A 50 -9.89 3.21 0.75
CA LEU A 50 -9.33 3.84 -0.44
C LEU A 50 -10.19 3.42 -1.62
N LEU A 51 -10.63 4.40 -2.41
CA LEU A 51 -11.44 4.23 -3.60
C LEU A 51 -10.69 4.78 -4.81
N ALA A 52 -10.52 3.97 -5.85
CA ALA A 52 -9.93 4.38 -7.11
C ALA A 52 -10.98 5.05 -8.01
N PRO A 53 -10.62 5.94 -8.95
CA PRO A 53 -11.57 6.68 -9.81
C PRO A 53 -12.36 5.79 -10.78
N ALA A 54 -11.80 4.65 -11.15
CA ALA A 54 -12.42 3.65 -12.03
C ALA A 54 -11.97 2.25 -11.62
N LEU A 55 -12.36 1.20 -12.35
CA LEU A 55 -11.80 -0.13 -12.17
C LEU A 55 -10.30 -0.10 -12.54
N ALA A 56 -9.48 0.11 -11.52
CA ALA A 56 -8.05 0.30 -11.66
C ALA A 56 -7.30 -1.02 -11.79
N VAL A 57 -6.14 -0.96 -12.42
CA VAL A 57 -5.14 -2.01 -12.23
C VAL A 57 -4.68 -1.97 -10.77
N CYS A 58 -4.66 -3.11 -10.11
CA CYS A 58 -4.23 -3.25 -8.73
C CYS A 58 -3.23 -4.41 -8.61
N ALA A 59 -2.02 -4.11 -8.19
CA ALA A 59 -1.01 -5.11 -7.87
C ALA A 59 -1.02 -5.40 -6.37
N GLY A 60 -0.90 -6.69 -6.02
CA GLY A 60 -0.82 -7.15 -4.64
C GLY A 60 0.47 -7.90 -4.36
N THR A 61 1.07 -7.66 -3.19
CA THR A 61 2.07 -8.54 -2.60
C THR A 61 1.62 -8.87 -1.18
N PHE A 62 1.79 -10.13 -0.78
CA PHE A 62 1.20 -10.70 0.41
C PHE A 62 2.22 -11.46 1.23
N THR A 63 1.95 -11.60 2.54
CA THR A 63 2.75 -12.40 3.46
C THR A 63 2.94 -13.83 2.95
N ARG A 64 4.12 -14.36 3.23
CA ARG A 64 4.47 -15.77 2.98
C ARG A 64 4.20 -16.67 4.18
N SER A 65 3.64 -16.13 5.27
CA SER A 65 3.27 -16.94 6.43
C SER A 65 2.38 -18.11 6.02
N VAL A 66 2.62 -19.26 6.61
CA VAL A 66 1.75 -20.44 6.45
C VAL A 66 0.40 -20.20 7.12
N VAL A 67 0.37 -19.42 8.20
CA VAL A 67 -0.85 -19.01 8.89
C VAL A 67 -1.19 -17.60 8.42
N ARG A 68 -2.01 -17.51 7.38
CA ARG A 68 -2.46 -16.21 6.84
C ARG A 68 -3.83 -15.83 7.36
N ALA A 69 -4.07 -14.53 7.46
CA ALA A 69 -5.38 -13.99 7.75
C ALA A 69 -6.33 -14.20 6.56
N ALA A 70 -7.60 -14.46 6.82
CA ALA A 70 -8.59 -14.72 5.79
C ALA A 70 -8.71 -13.59 4.74
N CYS A 71 -8.51 -12.35 5.14
CA CYS A 71 -8.51 -11.19 4.24
C CYS A 71 -7.36 -11.23 3.22
N VAL A 72 -6.21 -11.82 3.57
CA VAL A 72 -5.06 -11.97 2.67
C VAL A 72 -5.39 -12.93 1.52
N ASP A 73 -5.94 -14.10 1.87
CA ASP A 73 -6.33 -15.09 0.87
C ASP A 73 -7.44 -14.54 -0.04
N LEU A 74 -8.47 -13.87 0.53
CA LEU A 74 -9.55 -13.25 -0.24
C LEU A 74 -9.02 -12.20 -1.24
N CYS A 75 -8.10 -11.33 -0.82
CA CYS A 75 -7.50 -10.34 -1.72
C CYS A 75 -6.67 -11.00 -2.84
N SER A 76 -5.88 -12.01 -2.49
CA SER A 76 -5.06 -12.74 -3.47
C SER A 76 -5.93 -13.42 -4.53
N ASP A 77 -7.01 -14.09 -4.11
CA ASP A 77 -7.94 -14.78 -4.99
C ASP A 77 -8.68 -13.80 -5.92
N ARG A 78 -9.19 -12.67 -5.37
CA ARG A 78 -9.86 -11.63 -6.17
C ARG A 78 -8.94 -10.97 -7.19
N LEU A 79 -7.71 -10.63 -6.82
CA LEU A 79 -6.75 -10.08 -7.77
C LEU A 79 -6.35 -11.09 -8.84
N SER A 80 -6.24 -12.38 -8.48
CA SER A 80 -5.95 -13.44 -9.44
C SER A 80 -7.12 -13.63 -10.42
N SER A 81 -8.35 -13.71 -9.94
CA SER A 81 -9.54 -13.92 -10.76
C SER A 81 -9.89 -12.74 -11.64
N SER A 82 -9.67 -11.50 -11.16
CA SER A 82 -9.94 -10.27 -11.91
C SER A 82 -8.84 -9.88 -12.93
N GLY A 83 -7.73 -10.63 -12.99
CA GLY A 83 -6.58 -10.25 -13.79
C GLY A 83 -5.87 -9.00 -13.27
N GLY A 84 -5.81 -8.83 -11.96
CA GLY A 84 -5.14 -7.70 -11.30
C GLY A 84 -5.95 -6.40 -11.36
N ARG A 85 -7.26 -6.46 -11.12
CA ARG A 85 -8.13 -5.29 -11.11
C ARG A 85 -8.92 -5.20 -9.83
N ALA A 86 -9.04 -3.97 -9.31
CA ALA A 86 -9.87 -3.66 -8.14
C ALA A 86 -10.38 -2.22 -8.20
N ARG A 87 -11.40 -1.93 -7.39
CA ARG A 87 -12.05 -0.63 -7.30
C ARG A 87 -11.84 0.04 -5.96
N ALA A 88 -11.85 -0.74 -4.89
CA ALA A 88 -11.75 -0.24 -3.53
C ALA A 88 -11.01 -1.22 -2.62
N VAL A 89 -10.47 -0.72 -1.53
CA VAL A 89 -10.03 -1.53 -0.39
C VAL A 89 -10.61 -0.98 0.90
N LEU A 90 -11.30 -1.84 1.65
CA LEU A 90 -11.75 -1.61 3.02
C LEU A 90 -10.62 -2.02 3.97
N ILE A 91 -10.37 -1.23 5.01
CA ILE A 91 -9.28 -1.51 5.96
C ILE A 91 -9.83 -1.34 7.37
N ASN A 92 -9.78 -2.39 8.18
CA ASN A 92 -10.08 -2.28 9.60
C ASN A 92 -8.83 -2.44 10.46
N SER A 93 -8.77 -1.73 11.56
CA SER A 93 -7.76 -1.89 12.59
C SER A 93 -8.40 -2.11 13.96
N GLY A 94 -7.76 -3.01 14.75
CA GLY A 94 -8.27 -3.51 16.04
C GLY A 94 -8.33 -5.04 16.09
N GLN A 95 -8.75 -5.69 15.01
CA GLN A 95 -8.78 -7.15 14.85
C GLN A 95 -8.05 -7.53 13.56
N ALA A 96 -7.11 -8.47 13.66
CA ALA A 96 -6.33 -8.94 12.52
C ALA A 96 -7.10 -9.87 11.59
N ASN A 97 -8.23 -10.42 12.03
CA ASN A 97 -8.96 -11.46 11.30
C ASN A 97 -8.06 -12.66 10.91
N ALA A 98 -7.09 -12.94 11.76
CA ALA A 98 -6.18 -14.07 11.65
C ALA A 98 -6.49 -15.10 12.75
N CYS A 99 -6.30 -16.39 12.45
CA CYS A 99 -6.67 -17.50 13.34
C CYS A 99 -8.15 -17.48 13.77
N THR A 100 -9.04 -17.06 12.88
CA THR A 100 -10.49 -16.96 13.12
C THR A 100 -11.29 -18.08 12.44
N GLY A 101 -10.60 -19.04 11.80
CA GLY A 101 -11.22 -20.15 11.08
C GLY A 101 -12.07 -19.68 9.89
N ASP A 102 -13.02 -20.51 9.47
CA ASP A 102 -13.92 -20.22 8.33
C ASP A 102 -14.73 -18.95 8.51
N ARG A 103 -15.03 -18.59 9.75
CA ARG A 103 -15.73 -17.36 10.09
C ARG A 103 -15.00 -16.11 9.55
N GLY A 104 -13.67 -16.09 9.64
CA GLY A 104 -12.88 -14.95 9.16
C GLY A 104 -13.06 -14.66 7.67
N LEU A 105 -13.19 -15.71 6.85
CA LEU A 105 -13.47 -15.57 5.42
C LEU A 105 -14.90 -15.09 5.17
N VAL A 106 -15.89 -15.68 5.86
CA VAL A 106 -17.31 -15.26 5.76
C VAL A 106 -17.48 -13.81 6.17
N ASP A 107 -16.85 -13.38 7.26
CA ASP A 107 -16.88 -12.00 7.75
C ASP A 107 -16.26 -11.04 6.73
N SER A 108 -15.12 -11.40 6.11
CA SER A 108 -14.47 -10.61 5.06
C SER A 108 -15.34 -10.46 3.81
N GLN A 109 -15.92 -11.56 3.33
CA GLN A 109 -16.84 -11.57 2.19
C GLN A 109 -18.08 -10.72 2.48
N ARG A 110 -18.66 -10.85 3.68
CA ARG A 110 -19.82 -10.07 4.08
C ARG A 110 -19.53 -8.57 4.14
N ALA A 111 -18.39 -8.17 4.71
CA ALA A 111 -17.99 -6.77 4.80
C ALA A 111 -17.83 -6.14 3.41
N THR A 112 -17.12 -6.83 2.51
CA THR A 112 -16.91 -6.34 1.14
C THR A 112 -18.19 -6.35 0.30
N GLN A 113 -19.08 -7.34 0.49
CA GLN A 113 -20.38 -7.38 -0.18
C GLN A 113 -21.24 -6.15 0.22
N VAL A 114 -21.40 -5.89 1.53
CA VAL A 114 -22.20 -4.76 1.99
C VAL A 114 -21.63 -3.43 1.54
N LEU A 115 -20.29 -3.28 1.55
CA LEU A 115 -19.65 -2.07 1.03
C LEU A 115 -19.90 -1.90 -0.47
N ALA A 116 -19.77 -2.97 -1.25
CA ALA A 116 -20.03 -2.96 -2.69
C ALA A 116 -21.49 -2.59 -3.00
N ASP A 117 -22.44 -3.15 -2.26
CA ASP A 117 -23.87 -2.84 -2.40
C ASP A 117 -24.15 -1.33 -2.20
N HIS A 118 -23.53 -0.72 -1.17
CA HIS A 118 -23.67 0.72 -0.91
C HIS A 118 -23.04 1.59 -2.00
N LEU A 119 -21.92 1.15 -2.60
CA LEU A 119 -21.20 1.90 -3.64
C LEU A 119 -21.68 1.59 -5.06
N GLY A 120 -22.58 0.62 -5.24
CA GLY A 120 -23.00 0.13 -6.56
C GLY A 120 -21.87 -0.55 -7.34
N LEU A 121 -20.97 -1.25 -6.65
CA LEU A 121 -19.81 -1.93 -7.21
C LEU A 121 -20.02 -3.44 -7.28
N ASP A 122 -19.21 -4.10 -8.12
CA ASP A 122 -19.05 -5.55 -8.06
C ASP A 122 -18.29 -5.92 -6.77
N PRO A 123 -18.82 -6.80 -5.90
CA PRO A 123 -18.13 -7.26 -4.69
C PRO A 123 -16.74 -7.82 -4.92
N GLU A 124 -16.51 -8.46 -6.06
CA GLU A 124 -15.20 -9.00 -6.43
C GLU A 124 -14.15 -7.90 -6.73
N SER A 125 -14.60 -6.67 -6.97
CA SER A 125 -13.72 -5.51 -7.15
C SER A 125 -13.36 -4.79 -5.84
N VAL A 126 -13.90 -5.24 -4.69
CA VAL A 126 -13.66 -4.65 -3.36
C VAL A 126 -12.73 -5.55 -2.56
N LEU A 127 -11.56 -5.06 -2.20
CA LEU A 127 -10.59 -5.76 -1.37
C LEU A 127 -10.81 -5.44 0.12
N ILE A 128 -10.21 -6.23 1.01
CA ILE A 128 -10.26 -5.96 2.46
C ILE A 128 -8.93 -6.30 3.11
N CYS A 129 -8.43 -5.42 3.95
CA CYS A 129 -7.25 -5.65 4.79
C CYS A 129 -7.62 -5.43 6.26
N SER A 130 -7.06 -6.25 7.14
CA SER A 130 -7.30 -6.21 8.57
C SER A 130 -5.98 -6.14 9.33
N THR A 131 -5.96 -5.48 10.47
CA THR A 131 -4.79 -5.44 11.36
C THR A 131 -5.21 -5.29 12.81
N GLY A 132 -4.40 -5.79 13.75
CA GLY A 132 -4.68 -5.70 15.19
C GLY A 132 -4.53 -7.05 15.90
N VAL A 133 -5.42 -7.35 16.83
CA VAL A 133 -5.35 -8.54 17.67
C VAL A 133 -5.65 -9.80 16.86
N ILE A 134 -4.78 -10.82 17.00
CA ILE A 134 -4.91 -12.15 16.38
C ILE A 134 -5.86 -13.02 17.23
N GLY A 135 -6.66 -13.87 16.59
CA GLY A 135 -7.57 -14.81 17.26
C GLY A 135 -8.91 -14.22 17.72
N VAL A 136 -9.10 -12.92 17.53
CA VAL A 136 -10.36 -12.24 17.89
C VAL A 136 -11.15 -11.95 16.61
N PRO A 137 -12.39 -12.44 16.46
CA PRO A 137 -13.24 -12.13 15.34
C PRO A 137 -13.55 -10.64 15.23
N ILE A 138 -13.76 -10.15 14.02
CA ILE A 138 -14.23 -8.78 13.79
C ILE A 138 -15.63 -8.64 14.39
N PRO A 139 -15.93 -7.57 15.17
CA PRO A 139 -17.30 -7.28 15.63
C PRO A 139 -18.14 -6.76 14.45
N MET A 140 -18.63 -7.67 13.62
CA MET A 140 -19.30 -7.38 12.35
C MET A 140 -20.47 -6.39 12.47
N PRO A 141 -21.34 -6.43 13.52
CA PRO A 141 -22.37 -5.39 13.66
C PRO A 141 -21.79 -3.98 13.72
N THR A 142 -20.67 -3.80 14.43
CA THR A 142 -19.98 -2.51 14.56
C THR A 142 -19.33 -2.10 13.24
N LEU A 143 -18.62 -3.01 12.57
CA LEU A 143 -17.99 -2.74 11.28
C LEU A 143 -19.04 -2.34 10.24
N LEU A 144 -20.11 -3.12 10.11
CA LEU A 144 -21.17 -2.86 9.11
C LEU A 144 -21.91 -1.54 9.38
N ALA A 145 -22.17 -1.19 10.65
CA ALA A 145 -22.75 0.09 11.00
C ALA A 145 -21.83 1.29 10.65
N GLY A 146 -20.51 1.08 10.61
CA GLY A 146 -19.53 2.08 10.21
C GLY A 146 -19.44 2.34 8.70
N LEU A 147 -19.97 1.45 7.84
CA LEU A 147 -19.78 1.59 6.38
C LEU A 147 -20.48 2.83 5.80
N GLY A 148 -21.71 3.13 6.22
CA GLY A 148 -22.41 4.33 5.76
C GLY A 148 -21.62 5.61 6.10
N PRO A 149 -21.31 5.88 7.39
CA PRO A 149 -20.49 7.01 7.77
C PRO A 149 -19.11 7.06 7.10
N LEU A 150 -18.49 5.91 6.78
CA LEU A 150 -17.22 5.84 6.06
C LEU A 150 -17.38 6.34 4.63
N ILE A 151 -18.44 5.95 3.95
CA ILE A 151 -18.75 6.39 2.57
C ILE A 151 -19.06 7.88 2.55
N ASP A 152 -19.85 8.38 3.52
CA ASP A 152 -20.18 9.79 3.63
C ASP A 152 -18.94 10.69 3.87
N ALA A 153 -17.85 10.10 4.40
CA ALA A 153 -16.59 10.78 4.67
C ALA A 153 -15.55 10.66 3.53
N LEU A 154 -15.89 10.01 2.41
CA LEU A 154 -14.97 9.89 1.27
C LEU A 154 -14.66 11.25 0.66
N GLY A 155 -13.40 11.45 0.31
CA GLY A 155 -12.94 12.65 -0.38
C GLY A 155 -11.48 12.60 -0.77
N GLU A 156 -11.08 13.52 -1.66
CA GLU A 156 -9.71 13.68 -2.14
C GLU A 156 -8.75 14.17 -1.02
N ASP A 157 -9.27 14.75 0.05
CA ASP A 157 -8.55 15.18 1.24
C ASP A 157 -8.53 14.14 2.37
N GLY A 158 -9.19 12.98 2.16
CA GLY A 158 -9.36 11.93 3.16
C GLY A 158 -8.11 11.09 3.45
N GLY A 159 -7.03 11.25 2.69
CA GLY A 159 -5.81 10.43 2.82
C GLY A 159 -5.21 10.43 4.22
N GLY A 160 -5.13 11.59 4.87
CA GLY A 160 -4.61 11.71 6.24
C GLY A 160 -5.48 10.99 7.27
N ALA A 161 -6.81 11.07 7.14
CA ALA A 161 -7.74 10.35 8.02
C ALA A 161 -7.63 8.83 7.83
N ALA A 162 -7.48 8.37 6.59
CA ALA A 162 -7.25 6.96 6.28
C ALA A 162 -5.93 6.45 6.87
N ALA A 163 -4.83 7.21 6.71
CA ALA A 163 -3.53 6.86 7.26
C ALA A 163 -3.57 6.71 8.80
N GLN A 164 -4.32 7.56 9.50
CA GLN A 164 -4.53 7.44 10.94
C GLN A 164 -5.38 6.22 11.33
N ALA A 165 -6.39 5.88 10.51
CA ALA A 165 -7.31 4.81 10.82
C ALA A 165 -6.68 3.41 10.73
N ILE A 166 -5.62 3.24 9.93
CA ILE A 166 -4.94 1.95 9.78
C ILE A 166 -3.91 1.66 10.89
N LEU A 167 -3.56 2.63 11.73
CA LEU A 167 -2.54 2.48 12.78
C LEU A 167 -2.97 1.50 13.88
N THR A 168 -2.00 0.83 14.48
CA THR A 168 -2.18 -0.01 15.68
C THR A 168 -1.32 0.49 16.83
N THR A 169 -0.08 0.03 16.90
CA THR A 169 0.93 0.42 17.90
C THR A 169 1.82 1.56 17.40
N ASP A 170 1.66 1.95 16.15
CA ASP A 170 2.37 3.07 15.53
C ASP A 170 2.21 4.38 16.34
N LEU A 171 3.28 5.13 16.47
CA LEU A 171 3.31 6.43 17.15
C LEU A 171 2.89 7.57 16.21
N VAL A 172 3.20 7.42 14.91
CA VAL A 172 2.92 8.42 13.88
C VAL A 172 2.31 7.77 12.64
N ASP A 173 1.48 8.52 11.92
CA ASP A 173 1.03 8.12 10.58
C ASP A 173 2.16 8.30 9.56
N LYS A 174 2.17 7.45 8.55
CA LYS A 174 3.22 7.40 7.53
C LYS A 174 2.60 7.56 6.17
N GLN A 175 2.93 8.67 5.52
CA GLN A 175 2.39 9.06 4.22
C GLN A 175 3.51 9.53 3.29
N VAL A 176 3.31 9.39 1.99
CA VAL A 176 4.19 9.89 0.94
C VAL A 176 3.38 10.33 -0.26
N ALA A 177 3.78 11.41 -0.90
CA ALA A 177 3.29 11.78 -2.21
C ALA A 177 4.42 12.35 -3.06
N LEU A 178 4.53 11.88 -4.29
CA LEU A 178 5.56 12.25 -5.25
C LEU A 178 4.92 12.66 -6.58
N GLU A 179 5.53 13.60 -7.27
CA GLU A 179 5.12 14.04 -8.60
C GLU A 179 6.35 14.11 -9.52
N ALA A 180 6.16 13.76 -10.78
CA ALA A 180 7.14 13.95 -11.84
C ALA A 180 6.46 14.24 -13.19
N ASP A 181 7.17 14.89 -14.09
CA ASP A 181 6.83 14.94 -15.51
C ASP A 181 7.51 13.78 -16.24
N LEU A 182 6.72 12.88 -16.78
CA LEU A 182 7.20 11.72 -17.53
C LEU A 182 6.90 11.89 -19.02
N GLY A 183 7.71 12.72 -19.67
CA GLY A 183 7.58 12.97 -21.11
C GLY A 183 6.39 13.86 -21.49
N GLY A 184 6.08 14.84 -20.68
CA GLY A 184 4.95 15.77 -20.85
C GLY A 184 3.66 15.29 -20.16
N GLN A 185 3.65 14.08 -19.59
CA GLN A 185 2.57 13.59 -18.75
C GLN A 185 2.97 13.81 -17.28
N ARG A 186 2.19 14.62 -16.54
CA ARG A 186 2.32 14.75 -15.10
C ARG A 186 1.82 13.46 -14.45
N VAL A 187 2.67 12.83 -13.64
CA VAL A 187 2.35 11.59 -12.94
C VAL A 187 2.59 11.78 -11.45
N ARG A 188 1.63 11.34 -10.65
CA ARG A 188 1.72 11.33 -9.19
C ARG A 188 1.67 9.92 -8.64
N ILE A 189 2.39 9.71 -7.56
CA ILE A 189 2.34 8.50 -6.75
C ILE A 189 2.03 8.93 -5.33
N GLY A 190 0.96 8.37 -4.79
CA GLY A 190 0.57 8.55 -3.39
C GLY A 190 0.75 7.26 -2.60
N GLY A 191 0.97 7.37 -1.29
CA GLY A 191 1.06 6.19 -0.46
C GLY A 191 0.80 6.46 1.02
N MET A 192 0.31 5.43 1.70
CA MET A 192 0.22 5.36 3.15
C MET A 192 0.63 3.97 3.62
N ALA A 193 1.26 3.89 4.79
CA ALA A 193 1.61 2.60 5.39
C ALA A 193 1.50 2.63 6.91
N LYS A 194 1.36 1.44 7.50
CA LYS A 194 1.46 1.23 8.94
C LYS A 194 2.39 0.06 9.24
N GLY A 195 3.01 0.13 10.40
CA GLY A 195 3.89 -0.89 10.96
C GLY A 195 4.85 -0.25 11.95
N SER A 196 5.14 -0.96 13.04
CA SER A 196 6.07 -0.54 14.08
C SER A 196 6.69 -1.72 14.82
N GLY A 197 6.16 -2.93 14.70
CA GLY A 197 6.66 -4.15 15.33
C GLY A 197 6.35 -5.39 14.53
N MET A 198 7.01 -6.51 14.86
CA MET A 198 6.87 -7.79 14.19
C MET A 198 7.23 -7.69 12.70
N ILE A 199 8.37 -7.01 12.37
CA ILE A 199 8.81 -6.75 11.00
C ILE A 199 10.05 -7.60 10.68
N HIS A 200 9.98 -8.33 9.56
CA HIS A 200 11.05 -9.20 9.07
C HIS A 200 11.06 -9.19 7.53
N PRO A 201 12.21 -9.29 6.84
CA PRO A 201 12.25 -9.48 5.37
C PRO A 201 11.34 -10.61 4.91
N ASP A 202 10.81 -10.53 3.69
CA ASP A 202 9.81 -11.41 3.08
C ASP A 202 8.34 -11.13 3.45
N MET A 203 8.00 -9.84 3.59
CA MET A 203 6.70 -9.31 3.99
C MET A 203 6.42 -9.52 5.49
N ALA A 204 6.76 -8.51 6.25
CA ALA A 204 6.58 -8.47 7.71
C ALA A 204 5.56 -7.40 8.10
N THR A 205 4.97 -7.50 9.27
CA THR A 205 3.77 -6.82 9.82
C THR A 205 3.60 -5.38 9.38
N MET A 206 3.24 -5.21 8.13
CA MET A 206 2.92 -3.90 7.56
C MET A 206 1.69 -3.99 6.66
N LEU A 207 0.97 -2.92 6.58
CA LEU A 207 0.02 -2.68 5.50
C LEU A 207 0.50 -1.45 4.73
N GLY A 208 0.58 -1.57 3.40
CA GLY A 208 0.94 -0.47 2.52
C GLY A 208 -0.07 -0.32 1.39
N PHE A 209 -0.53 0.90 1.17
CA PHE A 209 -1.49 1.23 0.14
C PHE A 209 -0.92 2.34 -0.73
N PHE A 210 -0.91 2.11 -2.04
CA PHE A 210 -0.37 3.05 -3.02
C PHE A 210 -1.38 3.33 -4.10
N SER A 211 -1.32 4.53 -4.63
CA SER A 211 -2.10 5.04 -5.75
C SER A 211 -1.18 5.68 -6.79
N CYS A 212 -1.55 5.60 -8.05
CA CYS A 212 -0.86 6.23 -9.16
C CYS A 212 -1.88 6.66 -10.22
N ASP A 213 -1.75 7.87 -10.76
CA ASP A 213 -2.61 8.40 -11.82
C ASP A 213 -2.08 8.15 -13.23
N ALA A 214 -1.16 7.19 -13.39
CA ALA A 214 -0.74 6.69 -14.69
C ALA A 214 -1.34 5.32 -15.00
N GLY A 215 -1.85 5.11 -16.22
CA GLY A 215 -2.32 3.83 -16.71
C GLY A 215 -1.16 2.92 -17.11
N VAL A 216 -1.12 1.71 -16.56
CA VAL A 216 -0.08 0.69 -16.83
C VAL A 216 -0.77 -0.67 -16.99
N ASP A 217 -0.23 -1.53 -17.86
CA ASP A 217 -0.69 -2.92 -17.97
C ASP A 217 -0.54 -3.68 -16.64
N ALA A 218 -1.51 -4.55 -16.33
CA ALA A 218 -1.55 -5.24 -15.03
C ALA A 218 -0.31 -6.11 -14.76
N CYS A 219 0.21 -6.80 -15.77
CA CYS A 219 1.38 -7.64 -15.62
C CYS A 219 2.65 -6.80 -15.39
N ILE A 220 2.76 -5.69 -16.12
CA ILE A 220 3.88 -4.74 -15.98
C ILE A 220 3.83 -4.09 -14.59
N TRP A 221 2.66 -3.60 -14.17
CA TRP A 221 2.46 -2.98 -12.86
C TRP A 221 2.77 -3.95 -11.70
N GLN A 222 2.28 -5.19 -11.78
CA GLN A 222 2.60 -6.23 -10.79
C GLN A 222 4.11 -6.49 -10.70
N GLY A 223 4.82 -6.47 -11.84
CA GLY A 223 6.27 -6.60 -11.89
C GLY A 223 7.00 -5.45 -11.20
N MET A 224 6.58 -4.20 -11.47
CA MET A 224 7.15 -3.00 -10.83
C MET A 224 6.93 -3.02 -9.32
N VAL A 225 5.70 -3.28 -8.85
CA VAL A 225 5.36 -3.34 -7.43
C VAL A 225 6.18 -4.40 -6.71
N ARG A 226 6.33 -5.59 -7.29
CA ARG A 226 7.14 -6.66 -6.70
C ARG A 226 8.60 -6.25 -6.54
N ARG A 227 9.21 -5.63 -7.56
CA ARG A 227 10.61 -5.17 -7.49
C ARG A 227 10.78 -4.00 -6.51
N ALA A 228 9.81 -3.10 -6.44
CA ALA A 228 9.82 -1.99 -5.49
C ALA A 228 9.73 -2.48 -4.03
N VAL A 229 8.84 -3.44 -3.75
CA VAL A 229 8.70 -4.08 -2.42
C VAL A 229 10.00 -4.78 -2.00
N GLN A 230 10.67 -5.49 -2.93
CA GLN A 230 11.96 -6.13 -2.65
C GLN A 230 13.06 -5.14 -2.23
N ARG A 231 13.01 -3.92 -2.75
CA ARG A 231 14.00 -2.87 -2.49
C ARG A 231 13.60 -1.90 -1.35
N SER A 232 12.49 -2.16 -0.68
CA SER A 232 11.92 -1.29 0.35
C SER A 232 11.48 -2.10 1.58
N PHE A 233 10.25 -2.55 1.63
CA PHE A 233 9.68 -3.25 2.79
C PHE A 233 10.38 -4.57 3.10
N ASN A 234 10.90 -5.29 2.09
CA ASN A 234 11.70 -6.50 2.30
C ASN A 234 13.15 -6.20 2.68
N ALA A 235 13.52 -4.92 2.81
CA ALA A 235 14.86 -4.51 3.23
C ALA A 235 14.90 -3.92 4.65
N ILE A 236 13.82 -4.02 5.41
CA ILE A 236 13.74 -3.55 6.80
C ILE A 236 13.41 -4.70 7.74
N THR A 237 13.79 -4.55 9.03
CA THR A 237 13.42 -5.47 10.10
C THR A 237 13.20 -4.71 11.42
N VAL A 238 12.19 -5.11 12.20
CA VAL A 238 11.92 -4.68 13.56
C VAL A 238 11.40 -5.89 14.34
N GLY A 239 12.18 -6.40 15.29
CA GLY A 239 11.79 -7.55 16.13
C GLY A 239 11.97 -8.93 15.50
N GLY A 240 12.06 -9.05 14.14
CA GLY A 240 12.40 -10.29 13.45
C GLY A 240 11.31 -11.35 13.32
N ASP A 241 10.06 -11.05 13.70
CA ASP A 241 8.91 -11.96 13.55
C ASP A 241 8.17 -11.70 12.23
N THR A 242 7.51 -12.73 11.68
CA THR A 242 6.66 -12.64 10.50
C THR A 242 5.18 -12.48 10.87
N SER A 243 4.44 -11.70 10.10
CA SER A 243 3.01 -11.45 10.33
C SER A 243 2.11 -12.35 9.51
N THR A 244 0.89 -12.46 9.98
CA THR A 244 -0.22 -13.15 9.30
C THR A 244 -0.93 -12.29 8.25
N ASN A 245 -0.70 -10.96 8.22
CA ASN A 245 -1.57 -10.01 7.50
C ASN A 245 -0.86 -9.13 6.46
N ASP A 246 0.47 -9.23 6.34
CA ASP A 246 1.24 -8.31 5.51
C ASP A 246 0.71 -8.23 4.10
N THR A 247 0.43 -7.01 3.69
CA THR A 247 -0.16 -6.73 2.39
C THR A 247 0.31 -5.37 1.87
N VAL A 248 0.80 -5.35 0.64
CA VAL A 248 0.93 -4.13 -0.15
C VAL A 248 -0.05 -4.20 -1.31
N LEU A 249 -0.92 -3.21 -1.42
CA LEU A 249 -1.80 -3.01 -2.56
C LEU A 249 -1.43 -1.70 -3.25
N ALA A 250 -1.21 -1.75 -4.56
CA ALA A 250 -0.87 -0.59 -5.36
C ALA A 250 -1.84 -0.48 -6.54
N PHE A 251 -2.59 0.62 -6.56
CA PHE A 251 -3.56 0.94 -7.61
C PHE A 251 -2.92 1.85 -8.66
N ALA A 252 -3.22 1.61 -9.92
CA ALA A 252 -2.85 2.47 -11.03
C ALA A 252 -4.08 2.73 -11.90
N ALA A 253 -4.43 4.01 -12.07
CA ALA A 253 -5.57 4.43 -12.87
C ALA A 253 -5.26 5.77 -13.54
N GLY A 254 -5.60 5.94 -14.80
CA GLY A 254 -5.35 7.16 -15.55
C GLY A 254 -5.01 6.88 -17.00
N ASP A 255 -4.50 7.89 -17.68
CA ASP A 255 -4.10 7.78 -19.08
C ASP A 255 -2.88 6.84 -19.21
N PRO A 256 -2.84 6.04 -20.29
CA PRO A 256 -1.73 5.13 -20.54
C PRO A 256 -0.38 5.84 -20.59
N LEU A 257 0.57 5.37 -19.78
CA LEU A 257 1.94 5.87 -19.80
C LEU A 257 2.75 5.14 -20.88
N ALA A 258 3.48 5.89 -21.69
CA ALA A 258 4.33 5.31 -22.73
C ALA A 258 5.43 4.42 -22.12
N GLU A 259 5.68 3.25 -22.73
CA GLU A 259 6.57 2.22 -22.21
C GLU A 259 7.99 2.71 -21.89
N GLN A 260 8.50 3.66 -22.66
CA GLN A 260 9.81 4.26 -22.43
C GLN A 260 9.95 4.96 -21.06
N HIS A 261 8.82 5.33 -20.42
CA HIS A 261 8.78 5.97 -19.11
C HIS A 261 8.52 4.99 -17.95
N HIS A 262 8.24 3.72 -18.24
CA HIS A 262 8.05 2.70 -17.20
C HIS A 262 9.22 2.58 -16.23
N PRO A 263 10.52 2.63 -16.66
CA PRO A 263 11.63 2.61 -15.71
C PRO A 263 11.64 3.81 -14.74
N ALA A 264 11.25 4.99 -15.20
CA ALA A 264 11.16 6.18 -14.36
C ALA A 264 9.99 6.08 -13.36
N LEU A 265 8.84 5.53 -13.79
CA LEU A 265 7.70 5.25 -12.92
C LEU A 265 8.08 4.23 -11.82
N GLU A 266 8.74 3.14 -12.19
CA GLU A 266 9.22 2.14 -11.21
C GLU A 266 10.19 2.74 -10.20
N GLN A 267 11.07 3.65 -10.65
CA GLN A 267 11.99 4.37 -9.76
C GLN A 267 11.22 5.22 -8.75
N GLY A 268 10.20 5.98 -9.19
CA GLY A 268 9.35 6.77 -8.31
C GLY A 268 8.59 5.92 -7.30
N LEU A 269 8.01 4.81 -7.76
CA LEU A 269 7.32 3.87 -6.88
C LEU A 269 8.27 3.25 -5.84
N THR A 270 9.47 2.86 -6.27
CA THR A 270 10.50 2.33 -5.36
C THR A 270 10.89 3.38 -4.32
N HIS A 271 11.08 4.64 -4.74
CA HIS A 271 11.43 5.74 -3.84
C HIS A 271 10.32 6.02 -2.82
N ALA A 272 9.05 6.04 -3.25
CA ALA A 272 7.90 6.19 -2.34
C ALA A 272 7.85 5.05 -1.31
N MET A 273 8.01 3.80 -1.76
CA MET A 273 8.02 2.63 -0.87
C MET A 273 9.20 2.65 0.10
N GLN A 274 10.38 3.09 -0.33
CA GLN A 274 11.57 3.22 0.54
C GLN A 274 11.35 4.27 1.62
N GLN A 275 10.76 5.42 1.31
CA GLN A 275 10.45 6.44 2.32
C GLN A 275 9.52 5.89 3.40
N LEU A 276 8.47 5.17 3.01
CA LEU A 276 7.55 4.55 3.98
C LEU A 276 8.21 3.41 4.77
N ALA A 277 9.03 2.59 4.14
CA ALA A 277 9.79 1.54 4.81
C ALA A 277 10.74 2.11 5.87
N GLN A 278 11.47 3.19 5.55
CA GLN A 278 12.33 3.90 6.51
C GLN A 278 11.51 4.51 7.65
N ALA A 279 10.34 5.09 7.35
CA ALA A 279 9.44 5.65 8.38
C ALA A 279 8.92 4.55 9.32
N ILE A 280 8.60 3.36 8.81
CA ILE A 280 8.23 2.19 9.61
C ILE A 280 9.39 1.77 10.52
N ALA A 281 10.60 1.60 9.97
CA ALA A 281 11.76 1.20 10.73
C ALA A 281 12.13 2.23 11.82
N ARG A 282 11.97 3.52 11.54
CA ARG A 282 12.20 4.60 12.51
C ARG A 282 11.18 4.61 13.65
N ASP A 283 9.92 4.24 13.36
CA ASP A 283 8.83 4.14 14.33
C ASP A 283 8.76 2.76 15.00
N GLY A 284 9.84 1.99 14.92
CA GLY A 284 9.93 0.63 15.47
C GLY A 284 9.64 0.59 16.98
N GLU A 285 8.86 -0.40 17.43
CA GLU A 285 8.51 -0.58 18.84
C GLU A 285 9.77 -0.70 19.71
N GLY A 286 9.97 0.25 20.65
CA GLY A 286 11.13 0.30 21.52
C GLY A 286 12.43 0.77 20.83
N ALA A 287 12.38 1.15 19.55
CA ALA A 287 13.55 1.64 18.84
C ALA A 287 13.96 3.03 19.33
N THR A 288 15.26 3.20 19.59
CA THR A 288 15.86 4.49 19.97
C THR A 288 16.71 5.10 18.86
N CYS A 289 17.04 4.32 17.84
CA CYS A 289 17.82 4.75 16.67
C CYS A 289 17.42 3.96 15.42
N LEU A 290 17.68 4.54 14.26
CA LEU A 290 17.61 3.88 12.96
C LEU A 290 19.03 3.58 12.50
N ILE A 291 19.30 2.33 12.11
CA ILE A 291 20.58 1.91 11.56
C ILE A 291 20.39 1.60 10.08
N GLU A 292 21.16 2.27 9.24
CA GLU A 292 21.21 1.98 7.79
C GLU A 292 22.51 1.23 7.48
N VAL A 293 22.39 0.08 6.82
CA VAL A 293 23.53 -0.74 6.41
C VAL A 293 23.56 -0.81 4.87
N PRO A 294 24.33 0.07 4.21
CA PRO A 294 24.52 -0.04 2.77
C PRO A 294 25.41 -1.25 2.48
N VAL A 295 24.93 -2.14 1.59
CA VAL A 295 25.68 -3.32 1.17
C VAL A 295 26.04 -3.19 -0.31
N SER A 296 27.34 -3.20 -0.61
CA SER A 296 27.85 -3.11 -1.96
C SER A 296 28.92 -4.20 -2.19
N TYR A 297 28.74 -4.99 -3.24
CA TYR A 297 29.68 -6.05 -3.62
C TYR A 297 30.05 -5.96 -5.10
N THR A 298 31.28 -6.36 -5.43
CA THR A 298 31.77 -6.40 -6.83
C THR A 298 31.21 -7.61 -7.60
N HIS A 299 30.74 -8.64 -6.91
CA HIS A 299 30.33 -9.93 -7.52
C HIS A 299 28.98 -10.46 -7.06
N LEU A 300 28.39 -9.90 -6.00
CA LEU A 300 27.08 -10.28 -5.48
C LEU A 300 26.30 -9.03 -5.11
N THR A 301 25.07 -8.93 -5.61
CA THR A 301 24.11 -7.93 -5.14
C THR A 301 23.30 -8.55 -4.01
N LEU A 302 23.57 -8.18 -2.79
CA LEU A 302 22.71 -8.49 -1.66
C LEU A 302 21.69 -7.37 -1.48
N PRO A 303 20.47 -7.67 -1.01
CA PRO A 303 19.52 -6.63 -0.64
C PRO A 303 20.11 -5.78 0.50
N THR A 304 19.85 -4.48 0.46
CA THR A 304 20.18 -3.60 1.60
C THR A 304 19.32 -3.99 2.77
N ILE A 305 19.91 -4.34 3.89
CA ILE A 305 19.21 -4.69 5.12
C ILE A 305 19.27 -3.47 6.03
N LEU A 306 18.09 -2.95 6.42
CA LEU A 306 17.96 -1.97 7.50
C LEU A 306 17.70 -2.74 8.78
N LEU A 307 18.63 -2.65 9.73
CA LEU A 307 18.51 -3.24 11.07
C LEU A 307 18.15 -2.12 12.05
N VAL A 308 17.16 -2.34 12.85
CA VAL A 308 16.74 -1.46 13.95
C VAL A 308 16.97 -2.13 15.28
#